data_da14248def671f9c7cdf05ad9fe2b8bf
#
_entry.id   da14248def671f9c7cdf05ad9fe2b8bf
#
_cell.length_a   1.000
_cell.length_b   1.000
_cell.length_c   1.000
_cell.angle_alpha   90.00
_cell.angle_beta   90.00
_cell.angle_gamma   90.00
#
_symmetry.space_group_name_H-M   'P 1'
#
loop_
_entity.id
_entity.type
_entity.pdbx_description
1 polymer ?
#
loop_
_entity_poly.entity_id
_entity_poly.type
_entity_poly.pdbx_seq_one_letter_code
_entity_poly.pdbx_strand_id
1 'polypeptide(L)'
;MDNVFVFALIFSFLGIPRMYQYRVLVWGILMALVLRAVFIGFGAAAVSEWQWILWFFGAFLIYTGVKMLFAKETSENSFDQNPALLWMKRHMNLTNEYRGHDFWFVENGKRWFTPLFVALVLVNFADIIFAVDSVPAILAITQDPFIVYTSNIFAILGLRALYFALAAMIHRFHYLKYALALILVLIGVKIVLMMLGIKLPALLALSLTFGLLAGGIGFSLWKTRKV
;
A
#
# COMPACT_ATOMS: atom_id res chain seq x y z
N MET A 1 -4.33 -0.14 5.88
CA MET A 1 -4.09 -1.43 6.54
C MET A 1 -3.49 -2.46 5.59
N ASP A 2 -3.82 -2.42 4.31
CA ASP A 2 -3.29 -3.37 3.31
C ASP A 2 -1.76 -3.38 3.24
N ASN A 3 -1.10 -2.22 3.34
CA ASN A 3 0.36 -2.13 3.35
C ASN A 3 0.99 -2.93 4.50
N VAL A 4 0.40 -2.89 5.70
CA VAL A 4 0.89 -3.66 6.87
C VAL A 4 0.76 -5.15 6.63
N PHE A 5 -0.38 -5.56 6.05
CA PHE A 5 -0.64 -6.96 5.73
C PHE A 5 0.35 -7.48 4.69
N VAL A 6 0.57 -6.72 3.61
CA VAL A 6 1.53 -7.11 2.56
C VAL A 6 2.95 -7.16 3.09
N PHE A 7 3.35 -6.24 3.95
CA PHE A 7 4.68 -6.28 4.58
C PHE A 7 4.85 -7.52 5.46
N ALA A 8 3.83 -7.86 6.26
CA ALA A 8 3.88 -9.06 7.08
C ALA A 8 3.94 -10.33 6.23
N LEU A 9 3.20 -10.39 5.10
CA LEU A 9 3.27 -11.50 4.17
C LEU A 9 4.65 -11.61 3.51
N ILE A 10 5.26 -10.49 3.07
CA ILE A 10 6.61 -10.48 2.49
C ILE A 10 7.62 -11.01 3.50
N PHE A 11 7.56 -10.55 4.75
CA PHE A 11 8.48 -11.02 5.79
C PHE A 11 8.27 -12.49 6.15
N SER A 12 7.02 -12.95 6.19
CA SER A 12 6.69 -14.36 6.40
C SER A 12 7.18 -15.23 5.25
N PHE A 13 6.92 -14.82 4.00
CA PHE A 13 7.33 -15.53 2.80
C PHE A 13 8.86 -15.68 2.70
N LEU A 14 9.62 -14.62 3.01
CA LEU A 14 11.08 -14.64 3.00
C LEU A 14 11.69 -15.20 4.29
N GLY A 15 10.87 -15.60 5.27
CA GLY A 15 11.34 -16.13 6.55
C GLY A 15 12.19 -15.15 7.35
N ILE A 16 11.95 -13.82 7.25
CA ILE A 16 12.80 -12.81 7.88
C ILE A 16 12.57 -12.77 9.39
N PRO A 17 13.60 -13.05 10.21
CA PRO A 17 13.52 -12.94 11.66
C PRO A 17 13.12 -11.52 12.10
N ARG A 18 12.32 -11.42 13.19
CA ARG A 18 11.81 -10.13 13.70
C ARG A 18 12.88 -9.08 13.96
N MET A 19 14.07 -9.49 14.39
CA MET A 19 15.20 -8.60 14.65
C MET A 19 15.68 -7.84 13.41
N TYR A 20 15.50 -8.40 12.21
CA TYR A 20 15.91 -7.79 10.95
C TYR A 20 14.78 -6.98 10.28
N GLN A 21 13.51 -7.27 10.59
CA GLN A 21 12.35 -6.60 9.99
C GLN A 21 12.38 -5.09 10.24
N TYR A 22 12.83 -4.66 11.42
CA TYR A 22 12.95 -3.25 11.76
C TYR A 22 13.82 -2.47 10.76
N ARG A 23 14.96 -3.03 10.37
CA ARG A 23 15.89 -2.36 9.44
C ARG A 23 15.29 -2.22 8.04
N VAL A 24 14.63 -3.28 7.55
CA VAL A 24 13.93 -3.24 6.26
C VAL A 24 12.80 -2.21 6.30
N LEU A 25 12.04 -2.15 7.40
CA LEU A 25 10.96 -1.17 7.56
C LEU A 25 11.48 0.27 7.58
N VAL A 26 12.58 0.56 8.27
CA VAL A 26 13.14 1.93 8.31
C VAL A 26 13.58 2.38 6.92
N TRP A 27 14.37 1.58 6.22
CA TRP A 27 14.83 1.92 4.88
C TRP A 27 13.70 1.91 3.85
N GLY A 28 12.75 0.98 3.99
CA GLY A 28 11.55 0.93 3.17
C GLY A 28 10.71 2.20 3.32
N ILE A 29 10.51 2.68 4.56
CA ILE A 29 9.78 3.92 4.82
C ILE A 29 10.48 5.13 4.23
N LEU A 30 11.81 5.26 4.41
CA LEU A 30 12.56 6.37 3.83
C LEU A 30 12.44 6.40 2.32
N MET A 31 12.56 5.25 1.67
CA MET A 31 12.42 5.14 0.22
C MET A 31 10.97 5.40 -0.23
N ALA A 32 9.99 4.89 0.50
CA ALA A 32 8.57 5.15 0.25
C ALA A 32 8.24 6.66 0.34
N LEU A 33 8.82 7.40 1.29
CA LEU A 33 8.64 8.85 1.41
C LEU A 33 9.14 9.59 0.16
N VAL A 34 10.31 9.21 -0.34
CA VAL A 34 10.88 9.80 -1.56
C VAL A 34 10.02 9.46 -2.78
N LEU A 35 9.65 8.19 -2.93
CA LEU A 35 8.81 7.74 -4.05
C LEU A 35 7.46 8.43 -4.03
N ARG A 36 6.80 8.54 -2.88
CA ARG A 36 5.51 9.25 -2.76
C ARG A 36 5.64 10.74 -3.03
N ALA A 37 6.73 11.39 -2.60
CA ALA A 37 6.97 12.80 -2.95
C ALA A 37 7.01 13.00 -4.47
N VAL A 38 7.70 12.10 -5.17
CA VAL A 38 7.77 12.11 -6.64
C VAL A 38 6.38 11.87 -7.24
N PHE A 39 5.66 10.83 -6.79
CA PHE A 39 4.31 10.52 -7.31
C PHE A 39 3.30 11.63 -7.05
N ILE A 40 3.33 12.24 -5.85
CA ILE A 40 2.44 13.36 -5.51
C ILE A 40 2.77 14.59 -6.35
N GLY A 41 4.07 14.91 -6.51
CA GLY A 41 4.51 16.04 -7.33
C GLY A 41 4.08 15.90 -8.78
N PHE A 42 4.34 14.75 -9.40
CA PHE A 42 3.89 14.47 -10.77
C PHE A 42 2.36 14.40 -10.88
N GLY A 43 1.68 13.76 -9.92
CA GLY A 43 0.23 13.64 -9.92
C GLY A 43 -0.46 14.99 -9.77
N ALA A 44 0.02 15.84 -8.86
CA ALA A 44 -0.51 17.19 -8.68
C ALA A 44 -0.27 18.06 -9.91
N ALA A 45 0.93 18.02 -10.50
CA ALA A 45 1.24 18.73 -11.74
C ALA A 45 0.36 18.24 -12.91
N ALA A 46 0.18 16.92 -13.05
CA ALA A 46 -0.65 16.36 -14.10
C ALA A 46 -2.13 16.78 -13.95
N VAL A 47 -2.67 16.79 -12.73
CA VAL A 47 -4.06 17.21 -12.47
C VAL A 47 -4.24 18.72 -12.67
N SER A 48 -3.25 19.55 -12.35
CA SER A 48 -3.32 21.01 -12.56
C SER A 48 -3.30 21.38 -14.03
N GLU A 49 -2.52 20.67 -14.85
CA GLU A 49 -2.41 20.92 -16.30
C GLU A 49 -3.56 20.27 -17.08
N TRP A 50 -3.97 19.07 -16.69
CA TRP A 50 -4.92 18.26 -17.44
C TRP A 50 -6.04 17.71 -16.53
N GLN A 51 -7.06 18.52 -16.30
CA GLN A 51 -8.21 18.13 -15.47
C GLN A 51 -8.93 16.84 -15.93
N TRP A 52 -8.86 16.51 -17.24
CA TRP A 52 -9.44 15.27 -17.76
C TRP A 52 -8.83 14.01 -17.14
N ILE A 53 -7.61 14.07 -16.60
CA ILE A 53 -6.96 12.97 -15.89
C ILE A 53 -7.79 12.50 -14.70
N LEU A 54 -8.57 13.39 -14.08
CA LEU A 54 -9.48 13.01 -12.99
C LEU A 54 -10.55 12.00 -13.42
N TRP A 55 -11.00 12.03 -14.68
CA TRP A 55 -11.88 11.00 -15.22
C TRP A 55 -11.22 9.62 -15.22
N PHE A 56 -9.98 9.58 -15.67
CA PHE A 56 -9.18 8.36 -15.66
C PHE A 56 -8.96 7.87 -14.22
N PHE A 57 -8.63 8.75 -13.29
CA PHE A 57 -8.45 8.40 -11.89
C PHE A 57 -9.75 7.89 -11.24
N GLY A 58 -10.87 8.55 -11.51
CA GLY A 58 -12.17 8.10 -11.01
C GLY A 58 -12.54 6.69 -11.50
N ALA A 59 -12.41 6.47 -12.81
CA ALA A 59 -12.66 5.15 -13.42
C ALA A 59 -11.70 4.08 -12.89
N PHE A 60 -10.43 4.42 -12.74
CA PHE A 60 -9.40 3.52 -12.22
C PHE A 60 -9.68 3.11 -10.77
N LEU A 61 -10.07 4.05 -9.91
CA LEU A 61 -10.42 3.75 -8.52
C LEU A 61 -11.68 2.88 -8.41
N ILE A 62 -12.69 3.14 -9.25
CA ILE A 62 -13.88 2.27 -9.31
C ILE A 62 -13.48 0.86 -9.74
N TYR A 63 -12.69 0.74 -10.82
CA TYR A 63 -12.20 -0.54 -11.31
C TYR A 63 -11.43 -1.31 -10.24
N THR A 64 -10.47 -0.65 -9.57
CA THR A 64 -9.65 -1.25 -8.51
C THR A 64 -10.51 -1.68 -7.33
N GLY A 65 -11.43 -0.83 -6.87
CA GLY A 65 -12.34 -1.16 -5.78
C GLY A 65 -13.25 -2.34 -6.11
N VAL A 66 -13.84 -2.37 -7.30
CA VAL A 66 -14.67 -3.49 -7.76
C VAL A 66 -13.84 -4.77 -7.89
N LYS A 67 -12.66 -4.70 -8.51
CA LYS A 67 -11.75 -5.84 -8.61
C LYS A 67 -11.37 -6.40 -7.23
N MET A 68 -11.13 -5.53 -6.25
CA MET A 68 -10.79 -5.92 -4.89
C MET A 68 -11.95 -6.61 -4.16
N LEU A 69 -13.22 -6.24 -4.44
CA LEU A 69 -14.41 -6.93 -3.91
C LEU A 69 -14.47 -8.39 -4.34
N PHE A 70 -14.10 -8.67 -5.60
CA PHE A 70 -14.17 -10.02 -6.19
C PHE A 70 -12.85 -10.79 -6.14
N ALA A 71 -11.75 -10.14 -5.69
CA ALA A 71 -10.45 -10.79 -5.58
C ALA A 71 -10.49 -11.87 -4.51
N LYS A 72 -10.21 -13.11 -4.91
CA LYS A 72 -9.92 -14.21 -3.99
C LYS A 72 -8.63 -13.89 -3.24
N GLU A 73 -8.50 -14.42 -2.03
CA GLU A 73 -7.28 -14.24 -1.27
C GLU A 73 -6.08 -14.72 -2.05
N THR A 74 -5.08 -13.85 -2.14
CA THR A 74 -3.77 -14.21 -2.69
C THR A 74 -3.12 -15.18 -1.71
N SER A 75 -3.07 -16.45 -2.11
CA SER A 75 -2.31 -17.47 -1.40
C SER A 75 -0.82 -17.12 -1.43
N GLU A 76 -0.06 -17.60 -0.45
CA GLU A 76 1.42 -17.41 -0.33
C GLU A 76 2.16 -17.71 -1.63
N ASN A 77 1.64 -18.60 -2.47
CA ASN A 77 2.20 -18.97 -3.79
C ASN A 77 2.24 -17.83 -4.81
N SER A 78 1.52 -16.71 -4.59
CA SER A 78 1.53 -15.58 -5.53
C SER A 78 2.82 -14.74 -5.46
N PHE A 79 3.58 -14.83 -4.37
CA PHE A 79 4.84 -14.08 -4.25
C PHE A 79 5.95 -14.64 -5.14
N ASP A 80 5.98 -15.95 -5.39
CA ASP A 80 6.95 -16.55 -6.32
C ASP A 80 6.76 -16.05 -7.76
N GLN A 81 5.57 -15.61 -8.12
CA GLN A 81 5.24 -15.04 -9.43
C GLN A 81 5.35 -13.50 -9.46
N ASN A 82 5.81 -12.87 -8.37
CA ASN A 82 5.98 -11.43 -8.33
C ASN A 82 7.02 -10.99 -9.38
N PRO A 83 6.67 -10.06 -10.30
CA PRO A 83 7.57 -9.65 -11.39
C PRO A 83 8.88 -9.05 -10.89
N ALA A 84 8.86 -8.33 -9.76
CA ALA A 84 10.07 -7.79 -9.15
C ALA A 84 10.99 -8.90 -8.63
N LEU A 85 10.44 -9.93 -8.00
CA LEU A 85 11.21 -11.08 -7.52
C LEU A 85 11.78 -11.90 -8.69
N LEU A 86 10.98 -12.14 -9.73
CA LEU A 86 11.44 -12.84 -10.93
C LEU A 86 12.55 -12.08 -11.65
N TRP A 87 12.42 -10.76 -11.76
CA TRP A 87 13.46 -9.92 -12.34
C TRP A 87 14.76 -9.97 -11.52
N MET A 88 14.67 -9.89 -10.19
CA MET A 88 15.84 -10.01 -9.31
C MET A 88 16.51 -11.38 -9.41
N LYS A 89 15.74 -12.47 -9.38
CA LYS A 89 16.28 -13.85 -9.57
C LYS A 89 17.03 -14.01 -10.89
N ARG A 90 16.61 -13.28 -11.92
CA ARG A 90 17.22 -13.38 -13.26
C ARG A 90 18.48 -12.53 -13.44
N HIS A 91 18.57 -11.38 -12.76
CA HIS A 91 19.60 -10.38 -13.01
C HIS A 91 20.58 -10.18 -11.85
N MET A 92 20.31 -10.76 -10.69
CA MET A 92 21.09 -10.54 -9.47
C MET A 92 21.50 -11.85 -8.82
N ASN A 93 22.69 -11.88 -8.20
CA ASN A 93 23.09 -13.03 -7.41
C ASN A 93 22.40 -12.95 -6.05
N LEU A 94 21.36 -13.73 -5.85
CA LEU A 94 20.64 -13.79 -4.57
C LEU A 94 21.22 -14.92 -3.71
N THR A 95 21.28 -14.68 -2.40
CA THR A 95 21.66 -15.68 -1.40
C THR A 95 20.54 -15.84 -0.37
N ASN A 96 20.50 -17.00 0.28
CA ASN A 96 19.62 -17.24 1.42
C ASN A 96 20.34 -16.97 2.76
N GLU A 97 21.62 -16.57 2.72
CA GLU A 97 22.39 -16.33 3.92
C GLU A 97 22.18 -14.91 4.46
N TYR A 98 22.09 -14.82 5.79
CA TYR A 98 22.07 -13.55 6.51
C TYR A 98 23.50 -13.26 6.98
N ARG A 99 24.09 -12.15 6.53
CA ARG A 99 25.36 -11.64 7.09
C ARG A 99 25.07 -10.40 7.94
N GLY A 100 24.79 -10.63 9.20
CA GLY A 100 24.40 -9.56 10.11
C GLY A 100 23.17 -8.79 9.59
N HIS A 101 23.32 -7.47 9.49
CA HIS A 101 22.26 -6.57 9.02
C HIS A 101 22.48 -6.07 7.59
N ASP A 102 23.35 -6.71 6.79
CA ASP A 102 23.74 -6.20 5.49
C ASP A 102 22.70 -6.58 4.41
N PHE A 103 22.45 -5.63 3.51
CA PHE A 103 21.60 -5.86 2.34
C PHE A 103 22.33 -6.56 1.21
N TRP A 104 23.66 -6.38 1.13
CA TRP A 104 24.53 -7.05 0.17
C TRP A 104 25.93 -7.21 0.75
N PHE A 105 26.70 -8.14 0.22
CA PHE A 105 28.10 -8.33 0.51
C PHE A 105 28.86 -8.72 -0.75
N VAL A 106 30.17 -8.61 -0.71
CA VAL A 106 31.05 -9.01 -1.83
C VAL A 106 31.84 -10.25 -1.41
N GLU A 107 31.74 -11.30 -2.20
CA GLU A 107 32.47 -12.54 -2.02
C GLU A 107 32.98 -13.04 -3.37
N ASN A 108 34.28 -13.40 -3.42
CA ASN A 108 34.95 -13.83 -4.66
C ASN A 108 34.79 -12.82 -5.83
N GLY A 109 34.82 -11.51 -5.54
CA GLY A 109 34.65 -10.46 -6.54
C GLY A 109 33.23 -10.27 -7.08
N LYS A 110 32.26 -11.03 -6.58
CA LYS A 110 30.84 -10.92 -6.96
C LYS A 110 30.00 -10.32 -5.83
N ARG A 111 29.03 -9.47 -6.19
CA ARG A 111 28.04 -8.95 -5.23
C ARG A 111 26.93 -9.97 -5.04
N TRP A 112 26.66 -10.27 -3.78
CA TRP A 112 25.56 -11.14 -3.36
C TRP A 112 24.54 -10.32 -2.57
N PHE A 113 23.27 -10.49 -2.89
CA PHE A 113 22.18 -9.77 -2.25
C PHE A 113 21.46 -10.67 -1.26
N THR A 114 21.26 -10.19 -0.05
CA THR A 114 20.65 -10.93 1.05
C THR A 114 19.12 -10.94 0.96
N PRO A 115 18.41 -11.80 1.71
CA PRO A 115 16.95 -11.77 1.79
C PRO A 115 16.40 -10.42 2.29
N LEU A 116 17.19 -9.65 3.06
CA LEU A 116 16.82 -8.30 3.51
C LEU A 116 16.71 -7.32 2.34
N PHE A 117 17.62 -7.41 1.36
CA PHE A 117 17.53 -6.61 0.14
C PHE A 117 16.30 -6.97 -0.68
N VAL A 118 16.04 -8.26 -0.84
CA VAL A 118 14.85 -8.74 -1.56
C VAL A 118 13.58 -8.22 -0.90
N ALA A 119 13.50 -8.30 0.44
CA ALA A 119 12.38 -7.76 1.18
C ALA A 119 12.24 -6.24 1.00
N LEU A 120 13.35 -5.49 1.04
CA LEU A 120 13.34 -4.05 0.83
C LEU A 120 12.77 -3.69 -0.54
N VAL A 121 13.20 -4.38 -1.60
CA VAL A 121 12.68 -4.15 -2.96
C VAL A 121 11.20 -4.50 -3.05
N LEU A 122 10.77 -5.66 -2.52
CA LEU A 122 9.38 -6.08 -2.56
C LEU A 122 8.45 -5.15 -1.76
N VAL A 123 8.89 -4.68 -0.59
CA VAL A 123 8.16 -3.70 0.23
C VAL A 123 7.96 -2.39 -0.53
N ASN A 124 9.04 -1.87 -1.16
CA ASN A 124 8.94 -0.64 -1.95
C ASN A 124 8.12 -0.82 -3.23
N PHE A 125 8.22 -1.96 -3.88
CA PHE A 125 7.39 -2.29 -5.05
C PHE A 125 5.90 -2.34 -4.67
N ALA A 126 5.57 -2.95 -3.53
CA ALA A 126 4.21 -2.94 -3.01
C ALA A 126 3.74 -1.51 -2.68
N ASP A 127 4.60 -0.67 -2.05
CA ASP A 127 4.24 0.73 -1.76
C ASP A 127 3.97 1.56 -3.03
N ILE A 128 4.71 1.32 -4.12
CA ILE A 128 4.43 1.94 -5.43
C ILE A 128 3.04 1.55 -5.91
N ILE A 129 2.68 0.26 -5.86
CA ILE A 129 1.34 -0.20 -6.27
C ILE A 129 0.26 0.52 -5.44
N PHE A 130 0.45 0.60 -4.12
CA PHE A 130 -0.49 1.32 -3.25
C PHE A 130 -0.51 2.83 -3.48
N ALA A 131 0.62 3.44 -3.87
CA ALA A 131 0.68 4.85 -4.20
C ALA A 131 -0.15 5.17 -5.46
N VAL A 132 -0.17 4.26 -6.43
CA VAL A 132 -0.99 4.40 -7.66
C VAL A 132 -2.48 4.51 -7.34
N ASP A 133 -2.97 3.84 -6.30
CA ASP A 133 -4.36 3.92 -5.85
C ASP A 133 -4.59 5.11 -4.89
N SER A 134 -3.67 5.36 -3.96
CA SER A 134 -3.87 6.32 -2.87
C SER A 134 -3.65 7.78 -3.31
N VAL A 135 -2.69 8.04 -4.20
CA VAL A 135 -2.40 9.41 -4.64
C VAL A 135 -3.57 10.04 -5.41
N PRO A 136 -4.20 9.35 -6.40
CA PRO A 136 -5.43 9.85 -7.02
C PRO A 136 -6.57 10.08 -6.03
N ALA A 137 -6.73 9.17 -5.06
CA ALA A 137 -7.78 9.28 -4.05
C ALA A 137 -7.62 10.54 -3.19
N ILE A 138 -6.39 10.88 -2.79
CA ILE A 138 -6.12 12.10 -2.00
C ILE A 138 -6.27 13.35 -2.86
N LEU A 139 -5.77 13.36 -4.10
CA LEU A 139 -5.88 14.49 -5.03
C LEU A 139 -7.35 14.80 -5.38
N ALA A 140 -8.25 13.82 -5.27
CA ALA A 140 -9.69 14.01 -5.40
C ALA A 140 -10.32 14.73 -4.19
N ILE A 141 -9.67 14.69 -3.03
CA ILE A 141 -10.16 15.33 -1.80
C ILE A 141 -9.60 16.75 -1.68
N THR A 142 -8.29 16.91 -1.92
CA THR A 142 -7.58 18.19 -1.86
C THR A 142 -6.45 18.21 -2.89
N GLN A 143 -6.24 19.38 -3.49
CA GLN A 143 -5.14 19.62 -4.44
C GLN A 143 -4.00 20.42 -3.78
N ASP A 144 -4.09 20.71 -2.48
CA ASP A 144 -3.03 21.38 -1.74
C ASP A 144 -1.84 20.41 -1.55
N PRO A 145 -0.68 20.65 -2.19
CA PRO A 145 0.46 19.73 -2.15
C PRO A 145 0.99 19.51 -0.73
N PHE A 146 0.92 20.54 0.13
CA PHE A 146 1.37 20.43 1.50
C PHE A 146 0.50 19.47 2.31
N ILE A 147 -0.83 19.59 2.20
CA ILE A 147 -1.77 18.70 2.89
C ILE A 147 -1.63 17.26 2.37
N VAL A 148 -1.53 17.09 1.04
CA VAL A 148 -1.37 15.79 0.41
C VAL A 148 -0.08 15.12 0.88
N TYR A 149 1.03 15.83 0.87
CA TYR A 149 2.33 15.25 1.23
C TYR A 149 2.43 14.97 2.73
N THR A 150 2.05 15.92 3.59
CA THR A 150 2.12 15.75 5.04
C THR A 150 1.22 14.62 5.55
N SER A 151 -0.02 14.52 5.03
CA SER A 151 -0.92 13.42 5.39
C SER A 151 -0.34 12.04 5.00
N ASN A 152 0.32 11.94 3.85
CA ASN A 152 1.02 10.73 3.44
C ASN A 152 2.22 10.41 4.33
N ILE A 153 3.03 11.41 4.70
CA ILE A 153 4.15 11.23 5.65
C ILE A 153 3.62 10.65 6.97
N PHE A 154 2.60 11.28 7.56
CA PHE A 154 2.02 10.78 8.81
C PHE A 154 1.41 9.39 8.68
N ALA A 155 0.77 9.09 7.55
CA ALA A 155 0.24 7.75 7.29
C ALA A 155 1.36 6.70 7.23
N ILE A 156 2.48 6.99 6.57
CA ILE A 156 3.62 6.06 6.45
C ILE A 156 4.33 5.89 7.80
N LEU A 157 4.57 6.98 8.53
CA LEU A 157 5.19 6.92 9.86
C LEU A 157 4.28 6.17 10.85
N GLY A 158 2.96 6.42 10.80
CA GLY A 158 1.97 5.70 11.58
C GLY A 158 1.94 4.20 11.27
N LEU A 159 2.18 3.83 10.02
CA LEU A 159 2.24 2.45 9.56
C LEU A 159 3.31 1.64 10.31
N ARG A 160 4.47 2.25 10.57
CA ARG A 160 5.55 1.61 11.35
C ARG A 160 5.12 1.32 12.79
N ALA A 161 4.46 2.29 13.44
CA ALA A 161 3.98 2.08 14.81
C ALA A 161 2.87 1.03 14.85
N LEU A 162 1.99 1.03 13.85
CA LEU A 162 0.89 0.09 13.73
C LEU A 162 1.33 -1.31 13.28
N TYR A 163 2.46 -1.44 12.58
CA TYR A 163 2.92 -2.73 12.07
C TYR A 163 3.04 -3.77 13.19
N PHE A 164 3.75 -3.43 14.27
CA PHE A 164 3.96 -4.36 15.38
C PHE A 164 2.67 -4.69 16.15
N ALA A 165 1.76 -3.73 16.25
CA ALA A 165 0.46 -3.94 16.87
C ALA A 165 -0.48 -4.78 15.98
N LEU A 166 -0.52 -4.50 14.68
CA LEU A 166 -1.41 -5.15 13.73
C LEU A 166 -0.91 -6.50 13.25
N ALA A 167 0.41 -6.72 13.19
CA ALA A 167 0.98 -8.02 12.82
C ALA A 167 0.50 -9.16 13.73
N ALA A 168 0.24 -8.85 15.01
CA ALA A 168 -0.35 -9.80 15.96
C ALA A 168 -1.87 -10.03 15.76
N MET A 169 -2.55 -9.12 15.04
CA MET A 169 -4.02 -9.11 14.89
C MET A 169 -4.48 -9.27 13.43
N ILE A 170 -3.58 -9.52 12.51
CA ILE A 170 -3.86 -9.60 11.06
C ILE A 170 -5.04 -10.54 10.75
N HIS A 171 -5.09 -11.70 11.39
CA HIS A 171 -6.17 -12.67 11.18
C HIS A 171 -7.55 -12.16 11.61
N ARG A 172 -7.63 -11.13 12.49
CA ARG A 172 -8.90 -10.56 12.95
C ARG A 172 -9.50 -9.52 12.00
N PHE A 173 -8.72 -8.98 11.06
CA PHE A 173 -9.13 -7.92 10.13
C PHE A 173 -9.40 -8.40 8.71
N HIS A 174 -9.66 -9.69 8.54
CA HIS A 174 -9.91 -10.32 7.25
C HIS A 174 -10.98 -9.63 6.39
N TYR A 175 -12.07 -9.16 7.01
CA TYR A 175 -13.18 -8.50 6.30
C TYR A 175 -12.96 -7.02 6.02
N LEU A 176 -11.88 -6.42 6.53
CA LEU A 176 -11.58 -5.01 6.32
C LEU A 176 -11.33 -4.67 4.84
N LYS A 177 -10.82 -5.63 4.05
CA LYS A 177 -10.61 -5.49 2.61
C LYS A 177 -11.89 -5.05 1.87
N TYR A 178 -13.05 -5.55 2.27
CA TYR A 178 -14.32 -5.18 1.65
C TYR A 178 -14.71 -3.73 1.94
N ALA A 179 -14.46 -3.27 3.17
CA ALA A 179 -14.70 -1.87 3.53
C ALA A 179 -13.78 -0.92 2.73
N LEU A 180 -12.50 -1.26 2.60
CA LEU A 180 -11.53 -0.50 1.81
C LEU A 180 -11.90 -0.47 0.33
N ALA A 181 -12.32 -1.60 -0.23
CA ALA A 181 -12.78 -1.68 -1.61
C ALA A 181 -14.02 -0.78 -1.86
N LEU A 182 -14.98 -0.78 -0.93
CA LEU A 182 -16.15 0.10 -1.01
C LEU A 182 -15.77 1.59 -0.88
N ILE A 183 -14.79 1.91 -0.05
CA ILE A 183 -14.26 3.29 0.07
C ILE A 183 -13.61 3.73 -1.23
N LEU A 184 -12.83 2.87 -1.89
CA LEU A 184 -12.23 3.18 -3.21
C LEU A 184 -13.30 3.45 -4.27
N VAL A 185 -14.34 2.62 -4.31
CA VAL A 185 -15.49 2.83 -5.21
C VAL A 185 -16.20 4.16 -4.89
N LEU A 186 -16.45 4.45 -3.60
CA LEU A 186 -17.07 5.69 -3.16
C LEU A 186 -16.27 6.93 -3.60
N ILE A 187 -14.95 6.90 -3.43
CA ILE A 187 -14.05 8.00 -3.83
C ILE A 187 -14.07 8.13 -5.36
N GLY A 188 -13.96 7.03 -6.10
CA GLY A 188 -14.01 7.05 -7.56
C GLY A 188 -15.33 7.61 -8.09
N VAL A 189 -16.45 7.20 -7.52
CA VAL A 189 -17.79 7.74 -7.86
C VAL A 189 -17.86 9.24 -7.52
N LYS A 190 -17.34 9.66 -6.37
CA LYS A 190 -17.27 11.09 -6.00
C LYS A 190 -16.51 11.91 -7.05
N ILE A 191 -15.37 11.42 -7.55
CA ILE A 191 -14.60 12.10 -8.60
C ILE A 191 -15.45 12.23 -9.88
N VAL A 192 -16.06 11.15 -10.33
CA VAL A 192 -16.89 11.15 -11.53
C VAL A 192 -18.06 12.13 -11.39
N LEU A 193 -18.76 12.12 -10.25
CA LEU A 193 -19.85 13.07 -9.98
C LEU A 193 -19.37 14.52 -9.97
N MET A 194 -18.21 14.79 -9.36
CA MET A 194 -17.61 16.12 -9.36
C MET A 194 -17.31 16.61 -10.78
N MET A 195 -16.83 15.74 -11.67
CA MET A 195 -16.58 16.07 -13.07
C MET A 195 -17.88 16.30 -13.87
N LEU A 196 -18.99 15.68 -13.47
CA LEU A 196 -20.34 15.93 -14.00
C LEU A 196 -21.00 17.20 -13.42
N GLY A 197 -20.28 17.97 -12.58
CA GLY A 197 -20.80 19.17 -11.95
C GLY A 197 -21.64 18.93 -10.68
N ILE A 198 -21.79 17.68 -10.23
CA ILE A 198 -22.54 17.32 -9.03
C ILE A 198 -21.59 17.32 -7.84
N LYS A 199 -21.71 18.32 -6.97
CA LYS A 199 -20.88 18.46 -5.76
C LYS A 199 -21.49 17.68 -4.60
N LEU A 200 -20.89 16.59 -4.21
CA LEU A 200 -21.22 15.91 -2.94
C LEU A 200 -20.66 16.73 -1.75
N PRO A 201 -21.47 17.02 -0.73
CA PRO A 201 -21.00 17.69 0.47
C PRO A 201 -19.84 16.91 1.13
N ALA A 202 -18.78 17.60 1.53
CA ALA A 202 -17.61 16.97 2.14
C ALA A 202 -17.98 16.17 3.39
N LEU A 203 -18.90 16.68 4.22
CA LEU A 203 -19.40 16.00 5.41
C LEU A 203 -20.06 14.65 5.08
N LEU A 204 -20.85 14.58 3.99
CA LEU A 204 -21.53 13.36 3.59
C LEU A 204 -20.50 12.30 3.11
N ALA A 205 -19.54 12.71 2.28
CA ALA A 205 -18.48 11.81 1.84
C ALA A 205 -17.63 11.29 3.03
N LEU A 206 -17.33 12.17 3.98
CA LEU A 206 -16.54 11.84 5.17
C LEU A 206 -17.32 10.88 6.09
N SER A 207 -18.59 11.16 6.37
CA SER A 207 -19.44 10.30 7.21
C SER A 207 -19.64 8.90 6.60
N LEU A 208 -19.81 8.81 5.27
CA LEU A 208 -19.89 7.52 4.57
C LEU A 208 -18.57 6.75 4.68
N THR A 209 -17.42 7.43 4.51
CA THR A 209 -16.11 6.80 4.63
C THR A 209 -15.87 6.26 6.04
N PHE A 210 -16.16 7.08 7.07
CA PHE A 210 -16.04 6.62 8.47
C PHE A 210 -17.04 5.52 8.81
N GLY A 211 -18.27 5.61 8.30
CA GLY A 211 -19.29 4.58 8.48
C GLY A 211 -18.87 3.23 7.89
N LEU A 212 -18.36 3.24 6.66
CA LEU A 212 -17.84 2.03 6.00
C LEU A 212 -16.64 1.45 6.76
N LEU A 213 -15.73 2.31 7.22
CA LEU A 213 -14.54 1.85 7.97
C LEU A 213 -14.95 1.25 9.32
N ALA A 214 -15.77 1.95 10.09
CA ALA A 214 -16.26 1.48 11.39
C ALA A 214 -17.10 0.20 11.25
N GLY A 215 -17.97 0.14 10.24
CA GLY A 215 -18.75 -1.04 9.91
C GLY A 215 -17.89 -2.24 9.54
N GLY A 216 -16.87 -2.03 8.70
CA GLY A 216 -15.90 -3.07 8.31
C GLY A 216 -15.10 -3.61 9.49
N ILE A 217 -14.62 -2.73 10.36
CA ILE A 217 -13.90 -3.11 11.59
C ILE A 217 -14.85 -3.88 12.52
N GLY A 218 -16.03 -3.33 12.81
CA GLY A 218 -17.03 -3.94 13.69
C GLY A 218 -17.46 -5.33 13.20
N PHE A 219 -17.76 -5.46 11.91
CA PHE A 219 -18.13 -6.73 11.29
C PHE A 219 -16.98 -7.74 11.35
N SER A 220 -15.76 -7.31 11.07
CA SER A 220 -14.58 -8.16 11.12
C SER A 220 -14.35 -8.70 12.53
N LEU A 221 -14.41 -7.84 13.53
CA LEU A 221 -14.24 -8.24 14.94
C LEU A 221 -15.38 -9.16 15.43
N TRP A 222 -16.63 -8.88 15.02
CA TRP A 222 -17.78 -9.69 15.42
C TRP A 222 -17.72 -11.11 14.84
N LYS A 223 -17.36 -11.22 13.57
CA LYS A 223 -17.31 -12.53 12.89
C LYS A 223 -16.11 -13.36 13.33
N THR A 224 -14.97 -12.73 13.61
CA THR A 224 -13.75 -13.43 14.07
C THR A 224 -13.81 -13.79 15.56
N ARG A 225 -14.77 -13.24 16.31
CA ARG A 225 -14.98 -13.61 17.73
C ARG A 225 -15.68 -14.97 17.89
N LYS A 226 -16.25 -15.51 16.83
CA LYS A 226 -17.02 -16.78 16.81
C LYS A 226 -16.19 -17.98 16.33
N VAL A 227 -14.92 -17.79 16.03
CA VAL A 227 -13.92 -18.82 15.70
C VAL A 227 -12.85 -18.80 16.78
#